data_ec43be937dc77749ff79dfc08d867fb0
#
_entry.id   ec43be937dc77749ff79dfc08d867fb0
#
_cell.length_a   1.000
_cell.length_b   1.000
_cell.length_c   1.000
_cell.angle_alpha   90.00
_cell.angle_beta   90.00
_cell.angle_gamma   90.00
#
_symmetry.space_group_name_H-M   'P 1'
#
loop_
_entity.id
_entity.type
_entity.pdbx_description
1 polymer ?
#
loop_
_entity_poly.entity_id
_entity_poly.type
_entity_poly.pdbx_seq_one_letter_code
_entity_poly.pdbx_strand_id
1 'polypeptide(L)'
;MSDGSSHNWSPTNLSRLIIGAVRARLSGAERFGKRQHIIGRVKFSLEGRAVFGDVFIADGSLATVSIGIRRGGSLSVGDHVFINSGVTIDASYDVQIGNHVLLAPYVYIVDCDQHAVEPGRALRKEQVIVGDNVWLGRNATVLPGVSIGSGSVIGANSVVTKDIPSNSFAAGVPARVIRQLEIPDGWIRH
;
A
#
# COMPACT_ATOMS: atom_id res chain seq x y z
N MET A 1 14.28 -9.22 29.49
CA MET A 1 14.52 -10.36 28.59
C MET A 1 14.34 -9.82 27.17
N SER A 2 15.46 -9.59 26.50
CA SER A 2 15.53 -9.00 25.17
C SER A 2 15.49 -10.15 24.15
N ASP A 3 14.38 -10.30 23.46
CA ASP A 3 14.30 -11.27 22.36
C ASP A 3 14.64 -10.54 21.04
N GLY A 4 15.92 -10.56 20.72
CA GLY A 4 16.44 -10.07 19.46
C GLY A 4 16.24 -11.12 18.37
N SER A 5 15.12 -11.07 17.67
CA SER A 5 14.97 -11.82 16.42
C SER A 5 15.89 -11.22 15.34
N SER A 6 17.15 -11.67 15.32
CA SER A 6 18.09 -11.43 14.25
C SER A 6 17.53 -12.08 12.98
N HIS A 7 17.02 -11.28 12.06
CA HIS A 7 16.72 -11.73 10.70
C HIS A 7 18.00 -12.21 10.05
N ASN A 8 18.12 -13.52 9.92
CA ASN A 8 19.29 -14.20 9.35
C ASN A 8 19.37 -13.89 7.84
N TRP A 9 20.27 -13.00 7.46
CA TRP A 9 20.54 -12.61 6.07
C TRP A 9 21.35 -13.71 5.38
N SER A 10 20.69 -14.61 4.64
CA SER A 10 21.41 -15.58 3.82
C SER A 10 21.77 -14.98 2.44
N PRO A 11 22.91 -15.40 1.82
CA PRO A 11 23.31 -14.92 0.48
C PRO A 11 22.26 -15.16 -0.63
N THR A 12 21.37 -16.13 -0.47
CA THR A 12 20.24 -16.40 -1.37
C THR A 12 19.18 -15.31 -1.33
N ASN A 13 19.09 -14.54 -0.26
CA ASN A 13 18.18 -13.39 -0.18
C ASN A 13 18.74 -12.18 -0.94
N LEU A 14 20.06 -12.00 -0.95
CA LEU A 14 20.70 -10.87 -1.62
C LEU A 14 20.51 -10.92 -3.15
N SER A 15 20.63 -12.11 -3.76
CA SER A 15 20.40 -12.29 -5.20
C SER A 15 18.94 -12.06 -5.59
N ARG A 16 17.98 -12.45 -4.75
CA ARG A 16 16.54 -12.17 -4.96
C ARG A 16 16.20 -10.69 -4.83
N LEU A 17 16.88 -9.97 -3.94
CA LEU A 17 16.79 -8.52 -3.76
C LEU A 17 17.19 -7.74 -5.02
N ILE A 18 18.33 -8.13 -5.61
CA ILE A 18 18.87 -7.47 -6.81
C ILE A 18 17.95 -7.71 -8.02
N ILE A 19 17.43 -8.92 -8.19
CA ILE A 19 16.52 -9.28 -9.28
C ILE A 19 15.20 -8.51 -9.18
N GLY A 20 14.68 -8.30 -7.98
CA GLY A 20 13.45 -7.54 -7.75
C GLY A 20 13.60 -6.06 -8.12
N ALA A 21 14.65 -5.41 -7.65
CA ALA A 21 14.95 -4.01 -7.96
C ALA A 21 15.23 -3.78 -9.45
N VAL A 22 15.91 -4.72 -10.11
CA VAL A 22 16.14 -4.68 -11.57
C VAL A 22 14.82 -4.87 -12.33
N ARG A 23 13.96 -5.81 -11.93
CA ARG A 23 12.65 -6.00 -12.57
C ARG A 23 11.76 -4.77 -12.47
N ALA A 24 11.71 -4.14 -11.32
CA ALA A 24 10.91 -2.96 -11.11
C ALA A 24 11.42 -1.75 -11.90
N ARG A 25 12.74 -1.58 -11.97
CA ARG A 25 13.41 -0.54 -12.78
C ARG A 25 13.19 -0.73 -14.28
N LEU A 26 13.18 -1.98 -14.75
CA LEU A 26 12.86 -2.35 -16.14
C LEU A 26 11.36 -2.22 -16.47
N SER A 27 10.50 -2.10 -15.44
CA SER A 27 9.04 -1.98 -15.61
C SER A 27 8.56 -0.53 -15.83
N GLY A 28 9.43 0.48 -15.82
CA GLY A 28 9.07 1.87 -16.12
C GLY A 28 8.79 2.78 -14.92
N ALA A 29 9.21 2.42 -13.69
CA ALA A 29 9.13 3.34 -12.57
C ALA A 29 10.07 4.53 -12.77
N GLU A 30 9.59 5.77 -12.53
CA GLU A 30 10.39 7.00 -12.66
C GLU A 30 11.46 7.09 -11.57
N ARG A 31 11.14 6.61 -10.36
CA ARG A 31 12.06 6.60 -9.23
C ARG A 31 11.85 5.35 -8.39
N PHE A 32 12.95 4.67 -8.11
CA PHE A 32 13.08 3.65 -7.09
C PHE A 32 14.12 4.09 -6.08
N GLY A 33 13.77 4.11 -4.81
CA GLY A 33 14.69 4.43 -3.72
C GLY A 33 15.83 3.41 -3.58
N LYS A 34 16.69 3.58 -2.58
CA LYS A 34 17.99 2.86 -2.50
C LYS A 34 17.91 1.47 -1.87
N ARG A 35 16.90 1.16 -1.06
CA ARG A 35 16.78 -0.10 -0.28
C ARG A 35 15.46 -0.77 -0.52
N GLN A 36 15.37 -1.48 -1.62
CA GLN A 36 14.17 -2.18 -2.03
C GLN A 36 14.29 -3.66 -1.68
N HIS A 37 13.35 -4.18 -0.93
CA HIS A 37 13.28 -5.60 -0.59
C HIS A 37 12.06 -6.23 -1.26
N ILE A 38 12.28 -6.94 -2.36
CA ILE A 38 11.21 -7.66 -3.06
C ILE A 38 11.40 -9.15 -2.82
N ILE A 39 10.45 -9.75 -2.11
CA ILE A 39 10.47 -11.15 -1.70
C ILE A 39 9.32 -11.87 -2.42
N GLY A 40 9.59 -13.08 -2.92
CA GLY A 40 8.56 -13.90 -3.56
C GLY A 40 8.06 -13.34 -4.89
N ARG A 41 6.75 -13.45 -5.14
CA ARG A 41 6.13 -13.05 -6.42
C ARG A 41 5.53 -11.65 -6.31
N VAL A 42 6.17 -10.69 -6.94
CA VAL A 42 5.64 -9.33 -7.10
C VAL A 42 5.47 -9.03 -8.59
N LYS A 43 4.26 -8.65 -8.98
CA LYS A 43 3.91 -8.27 -10.35
C LYS A 43 3.76 -6.76 -10.42
N PHE A 44 4.56 -6.13 -11.29
CA PHE A 44 4.41 -4.73 -11.65
C PHE A 44 3.84 -4.63 -13.07
N SER A 45 2.82 -3.79 -13.26
CA SER A 45 2.26 -3.41 -14.56
C SER A 45 2.19 -1.89 -14.58
N LEU A 46 3.30 -1.24 -14.96
CA LEU A 46 3.49 0.20 -14.83
C LEU A 46 3.35 0.87 -16.20
N GLU A 47 2.12 1.25 -16.59
CA GLU A 47 1.82 2.01 -17.80
C GLU A 47 1.74 3.52 -17.54
N GLY A 48 1.69 3.92 -16.28
CA GLY A 48 1.65 5.29 -15.78
C GLY A 48 2.87 5.63 -14.94
N ARG A 49 2.75 6.69 -14.15
CA ARG A 49 3.83 7.23 -13.32
C ARG A 49 3.96 6.47 -12.01
N ALA A 50 5.16 6.01 -11.69
CA ALA A 50 5.46 5.30 -10.43
C ALA A 50 6.66 5.90 -9.72
N VAL A 51 6.48 6.22 -8.43
CA VAL A 51 7.55 6.67 -7.54
C VAL A 51 7.52 5.81 -6.28
N PHE A 52 8.66 5.22 -5.93
CA PHE A 52 8.83 4.44 -4.70
C PHE A 52 9.95 5.06 -3.87
N GLY A 53 9.69 5.25 -2.58
CA GLY A 53 10.64 5.75 -1.60
C GLY A 53 11.73 4.77 -1.22
N ASP A 54 12.53 5.14 -0.23
CA ASP A 54 13.58 4.30 0.33
C ASP A 54 12.97 3.26 1.30
N VAL A 55 13.66 2.10 1.47
CA VAL A 55 13.22 1.01 2.37
C VAL A 55 11.80 0.52 2.10
N PHE A 56 11.51 0.29 0.84
CA PHE A 56 10.25 -0.33 0.42
C PHE A 56 10.38 -1.86 0.49
N ILE A 57 9.43 -2.51 1.15
CA ILE A 57 9.40 -3.97 1.26
C ILE A 57 8.11 -4.49 0.65
N ALA A 58 8.22 -5.36 -0.37
CA ALA A 58 7.08 -6.09 -0.92
C ALA A 58 7.29 -7.60 -0.76
N ASP A 59 6.47 -8.24 0.05
CA ASP A 59 6.54 -9.68 0.33
C ASP A 59 5.40 -10.44 -0.35
N GLY A 60 5.70 -11.03 -1.49
CA GLY A 60 4.82 -11.91 -2.26
C GLY A 60 5.09 -13.41 -2.04
N SER A 61 5.67 -13.81 -0.91
CA SER A 61 6.08 -15.21 -0.64
C SER A 61 4.90 -16.17 -0.54
N LEU A 62 3.80 -15.77 0.08
CA LEU A 62 2.59 -16.59 0.24
C LEU A 62 1.59 -16.38 -0.91
N ALA A 63 1.41 -15.14 -1.36
CA ALA A 63 0.53 -14.77 -2.45
C ALA A 63 1.12 -13.61 -3.25
N THR A 64 0.87 -13.56 -4.55
CA THR A 64 1.42 -12.51 -5.43
C THR A 64 0.97 -11.13 -4.98
N VAL A 65 1.93 -10.22 -4.75
CA VAL A 65 1.66 -8.78 -4.67
C VAL A 65 1.48 -8.24 -6.08
N SER A 66 0.42 -7.48 -6.33
CA SER A 66 0.12 -6.90 -7.64
C SER A 66 0.07 -5.38 -7.54
N ILE A 67 0.91 -4.70 -8.32
CA ILE A 67 0.93 -3.24 -8.41
C ILE A 67 0.70 -2.86 -9.86
N GLY A 68 -0.49 -2.36 -10.16
CA GLY A 68 -0.94 -1.93 -11.49
C GLY A 68 -1.10 -0.42 -11.55
N ILE A 69 -0.51 0.21 -12.57
CA ILE A 69 -0.71 1.63 -12.86
C ILE A 69 -1.13 1.74 -14.31
N ARG A 70 -2.33 2.23 -14.54
CA ARG A 70 -2.89 2.42 -15.87
C ARG A 70 -2.29 3.65 -16.54
N ARG A 71 -2.38 3.72 -17.86
CA ARG A 71 -1.94 4.88 -18.66
C ARG A 71 -2.63 6.16 -18.15
N GLY A 72 -1.85 7.16 -17.79
CA GLY A 72 -2.31 8.41 -17.22
C GLY A 72 -2.57 8.37 -15.72
N GLY A 73 -2.41 7.21 -15.07
CA GLY A 73 -2.46 7.07 -13.62
C GLY A 73 -1.10 7.32 -12.95
N SER A 74 -1.13 7.56 -11.66
CA SER A 74 0.07 7.75 -10.83
C SER A 74 -0.01 6.99 -9.51
N LEU A 75 1.13 6.49 -9.06
CA LEU A 75 1.32 5.91 -7.74
C LEU A 75 2.57 6.50 -7.10
N SER A 76 2.41 7.07 -5.92
CA SER A 76 3.53 7.42 -5.06
C SER A 76 3.51 6.59 -3.78
N VAL A 77 4.63 5.98 -3.45
CA VAL A 77 4.84 5.21 -2.22
C VAL A 77 6.01 5.84 -1.47
N GLY A 78 5.79 6.19 -0.23
CA GLY A 78 6.78 6.83 0.64
C GLY A 78 7.86 5.86 1.13
N ASP A 79 8.59 6.32 2.13
CA ASP A 79 9.69 5.58 2.75
C ASP A 79 9.17 4.60 3.82
N HIS A 80 9.91 3.50 4.04
CA HIS A 80 9.60 2.50 5.08
C HIS A 80 8.20 1.88 4.96
N VAL A 81 7.74 1.64 3.73
CA VAL A 81 6.44 1.02 3.48
C VAL A 81 6.60 -0.49 3.38
N PHE A 82 5.75 -1.23 4.10
CA PHE A 82 5.67 -2.69 4.03
C PHE A 82 4.40 -3.15 3.35
N ILE A 83 4.54 -3.86 2.23
CA ILE A 83 3.45 -4.44 1.45
C ILE A 83 3.50 -5.95 1.59
N ASN A 84 2.51 -6.53 2.27
CA ASN A 84 2.45 -7.97 2.55
C ASN A 84 1.82 -8.75 1.40
N SER A 85 1.84 -10.07 1.51
CA SER A 85 1.38 -11.03 0.50
C SER A 85 -0.06 -10.80 0.05
N GLY A 86 -0.29 -10.89 -1.26
CA GLY A 86 -1.61 -10.77 -1.85
C GLY A 86 -2.16 -9.34 -1.92
N VAL A 87 -1.42 -8.33 -1.47
CA VAL A 87 -1.83 -6.94 -1.63
C VAL A 87 -1.96 -6.58 -3.10
N THR A 88 -3.03 -5.87 -3.42
CA THR A 88 -3.27 -5.32 -4.77
C THR A 88 -3.43 -3.81 -4.69
N ILE A 89 -2.69 -3.09 -5.51
CA ILE A 89 -2.81 -1.64 -5.71
C ILE A 89 -3.09 -1.40 -7.19
N ASP A 90 -4.25 -0.80 -7.48
CA ASP A 90 -4.69 -0.46 -8.85
C ASP A 90 -4.85 1.06 -8.96
N ALA A 91 -3.87 1.71 -9.59
CA ALA A 91 -3.84 3.16 -9.78
C ALA A 91 -4.21 3.51 -11.24
N SER A 92 -5.39 4.04 -11.42
CA SER A 92 -5.92 4.50 -12.72
C SER A 92 -5.97 6.03 -12.81
N TYR A 93 -5.83 6.72 -11.68
CA TYR A 93 -5.85 8.17 -11.56
C TYR A 93 -4.68 8.64 -10.66
N ASP A 94 -4.83 8.55 -9.33
CA ASP A 94 -3.76 8.94 -8.40
C ASP A 94 -3.89 8.23 -7.05
N VAL A 95 -2.91 7.41 -6.70
CA VAL A 95 -2.81 6.76 -5.40
C VAL A 95 -1.55 7.25 -4.70
N GLN A 96 -1.72 7.76 -3.48
CA GLN A 96 -0.63 8.24 -2.65
C GLN A 96 -0.57 7.43 -1.35
N ILE A 97 0.58 6.84 -1.07
CA ILE A 97 0.87 6.10 0.17
C ILE A 97 2.03 6.80 0.86
N GLY A 98 1.80 7.26 2.08
CA GLY A 98 2.78 7.97 2.89
C GLY A 98 3.91 7.09 3.41
N ASN A 99 4.64 7.62 4.38
CA ASN A 99 5.78 6.94 4.99
C ASN A 99 5.33 6.00 6.12
N HIS A 100 6.12 4.96 6.41
CA HIS A 100 5.87 4.03 7.52
C HIS A 100 4.49 3.36 7.48
N VAL A 101 3.96 3.12 6.27
CA VAL A 101 2.66 2.47 6.08
C VAL A 101 2.82 0.95 6.08
N LEU A 102 1.93 0.28 6.80
CA LEU A 102 1.86 -1.18 6.86
C LEU A 102 0.60 -1.67 6.15
N LEU A 103 0.76 -2.38 5.03
CA LEU A 103 -0.32 -3.05 4.33
C LEU A 103 -0.29 -4.54 4.67
N ALA A 104 -1.25 -4.99 5.48
CA ALA A 104 -1.39 -6.40 5.85
C ALA A 104 -1.81 -7.26 4.64
N PRO A 105 -1.76 -8.61 4.75
CA PRO A 105 -2.10 -9.48 3.63
C PRO A 105 -3.47 -9.20 3.01
N TYR A 106 -3.52 -9.24 1.67
CA TYR A 106 -4.73 -9.09 0.86
C TYR A 106 -5.42 -7.73 0.94
N VAL A 107 -4.73 -6.68 1.38
CA VAL A 107 -5.25 -5.31 1.26
C VAL A 107 -5.47 -4.98 -0.21
N TYR A 108 -6.59 -4.32 -0.52
CA TYR A 108 -6.91 -3.81 -1.84
C TYR A 108 -7.07 -2.29 -1.81
N ILE A 109 -6.32 -1.58 -2.65
CA ILE A 109 -6.41 -0.13 -2.84
C ILE A 109 -6.74 0.15 -4.29
N VAL A 110 -7.82 0.89 -4.54
CA VAL A 110 -8.28 1.22 -5.89
C VAL A 110 -8.80 2.65 -5.95
N ASP A 111 -8.45 3.39 -6.99
CA ASP A 111 -8.84 4.79 -7.22
C ASP A 111 -9.85 4.97 -8.37
N CYS A 112 -10.33 3.87 -8.94
CA CYS A 112 -11.28 3.88 -10.05
C CYS A 112 -12.23 2.70 -9.99
N ASP A 113 -13.52 2.95 -10.19
CA ASP A 113 -14.47 1.90 -10.47
C ASP A 113 -14.13 1.28 -11.84
N GLN A 114 -13.90 -0.02 -11.90
CA GLN A 114 -13.47 -0.69 -13.14
C GLN A 114 -14.60 -0.77 -14.18
N HIS A 115 -15.85 -0.62 -13.75
CA HIS A 115 -17.06 -0.71 -14.57
C HIS A 115 -18.06 0.38 -14.20
N ALA A 116 -18.84 0.84 -15.17
CA ALA A 116 -19.94 1.76 -14.92
C ALA A 116 -21.02 1.09 -14.04
N VAL A 117 -21.41 1.75 -12.97
CA VAL A 117 -22.47 1.26 -12.06
C VAL A 117 -23.86 1.40 -12.72
N GLU A 118 -24.03 2.42 -13.57
CA GLU A 118 -25.27 2.71 -14.29
C GLU A 118 -24.97 3.06 -15.75
N PRO A 119 -25.88 2.73 -16.68
CA PRO A 119 -25.72 3.12 -18.09
C PRO A 119 -25.58 4.65 -18.24
N GLY A 120 -24.59 5.07 -19.04
CA GLY A 120 -24.35 6.50 -19.34
C GLY A 120 -23.65 7.29 -18.23
N ARG A 121 -23.32 6.68 -17.12
CA ARG A 121 -22.54 7.31 -16.04
C ARG A 121 -21.04 7.08 -16.27
N ALA A 122 -20.28 8.16 -16.10
CA ALA A 122 -18.82 8.06 -16.15
C ALA A 122 -18.28 7.19 -15.01
N LEU A 123 -17.16 6.50 -15.24
CA LEU A 123 -16.46 5.78 -14.19
C LEU A 123 -16.01 6.77 -13.10
N ARG A 124 -16.22 6.41 -11.85
CA ARG A 124 -15.67 7.16 -10.73
C ARG A 124 -14.16 6.96 -10.71
N LYS A 125 -13.42 8.03 -10.85
CA LYS A 125 -11.97 8.12 -10.72
C LYS A 125 -11.64 9.23 -9.77
N GLU A 126 -11.17 8.89 -8.59
CA GLU A 126 -10.92 9.84 -7.54
C GLU A 126 -9.66 9.44 -6.76
N GLN A 127 -8.83 10.43 -6.43
CA GLN A 127 -7.60 10.22 -5.70
C GLN A 127 -7.80 9.44 -4.41
N VAL A 128 -6.87 8.52 -4.12
CA VAL A 128 -6.79 7.82 -2.83
C VAL A 128 -5.53 8.26 -2.12
N ILE A 129 -5.67 8.65 -0.85
CA ILE A 129 -4.55 9.07 0.00
C ILE A 129 -4.51 8.19 1.25
N VAL A 130 -3.37 7.54 1.49
CA VAL A 130 -3.05 6.86 2.74
C VAL A 130 -1.93 7.64 3.41
N GLY A 131 -2.21 8.28 4.54
CA GLY A 131 -1.28 9.10 5.28
C GLY A 131 -0.12 8.32 5.89
N ASP A 132 0.79 9.03 6.57
CA ASP A 132 1.95 8.43 7.23
C ASP A 132 1.54 7.56 8.42
N ASN A 133 2.34 6.54 8.72
CA ASN A 133 2.16 5.67 9.89
C ASN A 133 0.79 4.98 9.97
N VAL A 134 0.15 4.74 8.83
CA VAL A 134 -1.14 4.04 8.73
C VAL A 134 -0.93 2.53 8.69
N TRP A 135 -1.81 1.80 9.36
CA TRP A 135 -1.90 0.36 9.24
C TRP A 135 -3.25 -0.05 8.64
N LEU A 136 -3.21 -0.68 7.45
CA LEU A 136 -4.37 -1.33 6.88
C LEU A 136 -4.35 -2.80 7.27
N GLY A 137 -5.35 -3.23 8.02
CA GLY A 137 -5.53 -4.60 8.47
C GLY A 137 -5.79 -5.57 7.31
N ARG A 138 -5.61 -6.87 7.58
CA ARG A 138 -5.79 -7.92 6.58
C ARG A 138 -7.13 -7.77 5.83
N ASN A 139 -7.05 -7.91 4.49
CA ASN A 139 -8.23 -7.85 3.61
C ASN A 139 -9.05 -6.55 3.72
N ALA A 140 -8.42 -5.46 4.17
CA ALA A 140 -9.05 -4.15 4.10
C ALA A 140 -9.09 -3.66 2.66
N THR A 141 -10.21 -3.01 2.28
CA THR A 141 -10.40 -2.42 0.95
C THR A 141 -10.54 -0.92 1.08
N VAL A 142 -9.79 -0.16 0.28
CA VAL A 142 -9.89 1.31 0.19
C VAL A 142 -10.43 1.67 -1.18
N LEU A 143 -11.60 2.33 -1.20
CA LEU A 143 -12.32 2.69 -2.41
C LEU A 143 -11.92 4.07 -2.97
N PRO A 144 -12.27 4.38 -4.24
CA PRO A 144 -11.95 5.66 -4.86
C PRO A 144 -12.40 6.87 -4.03
N GLY A 145 -11.58 7.92 -4.01
CA GLY A 145 -11.86 9.18 -3.33
C GLY A 145 -11.64 9.19 -1.82
N VAL A 146 -11.07 8.13 -1.25
CA VAL A 146 -10.87 8.02 0.20
C VAL A 146 -9.50 8.59 0.60
N SER A 147 -9.52 9.42 1.67
CA SER A 147 -8.33 9.86 2.39
C SER A 147 -8.30 9.23 3.79
N ILE A 148 -7.21 8.53 4.12
CA ILE A 148 -6.97 7.98 5.46
C ILE A 148 -5.89 8.81 6.15
N GLY A 149 -6.26 9.50 7.21
CA GLY A 149 -5.36 10.38 7.96
C GLY A 149 -4.24 9.61 8.66
N SER A 150 -3.10 10.28 8.83
CA SER A 150 -1.89 9.71 9.42
C SER A 150 -2.13 9.10 10.81
N GLY A 151 -1.38 8.07 11.17
CA GLY A 151 -1.48 7.37 12.44
C GLY A 151 -2.68 6.44 12.57
N SER A 152 -3.59 6.40 11.59
CA SER A 152 -4.82 5.62 11.68
C SER A 152 -4.61 4.12 11.46
N VAL A 153 -5.55 3.35 11.97
CA VAL A 153 -5.63 1.89 11.80
C VAL A 153 -6.98 1.50 11.21
N ILE A 154 -6.94 0.72 10.15
CA ILE A 154 -8.14 0.12 9.56
C ILE A 154 -8.18 -1.35 9.98
N GLY A 155 -9.27 -1.76 10.62
CA GLY A 155 -9.48 -3.14 11.06
C GLY A 155 -9.54 -4.12 9.89
N ALA A 156 -9.25 -5.39 10.18
CA ALA A 156 -9.33 -6.45 9.16
C ALA A 156 -10.73 -6.58 8.55
N ASN A 157 -10.80 -6.98 7.27
CA ASN A 157 -12.04 -7.16 6.50
C ASN A 157 -12.93 -5.90 6.41
N SER A 158 -12.35 -4.72 6.55
CA SER A 158 -13.10 -3.46 6.45
C SER A 158 -13.14 -2.93 5.03
N VAL A 159 -14.22 -2.22 4.68
CA VAL A 159 -14.35 -1.51 3.40
C VAL A 159 -14.46 -0.01 3.69
N VAL A 160 -13.39 0.73 3.37
CA VAL A 160 -13.33 2.18 3.58
C VAL A 160 -13.95 2.88 2.38
N THR A 161 -15.08 3.53 2.64
CA THR A 161 -15.90 4.22 1.62
C THR A 161 -15.95 5.74 1.81
N LYS A 162 -15.39 6.25 2.90
CA LYS A 162 -15.33 7.67 3.28
C LYS A 162 -14.02 7.94 4.00
N ASP A 163 -13.65 9.19 4.06
CA ASP A 163 -12.44 9.64 4.75
C ASP A 163 -12.41 9.21 6.21
N ILE A 164 -11.20 8.87 6.66
CA ILE A 164 -10.90 8.51 8.06
C ILE A 164 -9.99 9.60 8.62
N PRO A 165 -10.39 10.26 9.72
CA PRO A 165 -9.54 11.25 10.39
C PRO A 165 -8.22 10.65 10.87
N SER A 166 -7.19 11.49 11.06
CA SER A 166 -5.92 11.07 11.63
C SER A 166 -6.09 10.45 13.02
N ASN A 167 -5.17 9.57 13.39
CA ASN A 167 -5.13 8.91 14.69
C ASN A 167 -6.45 8.20 15.06
N SER A 168 -7.09 7.55 14.09
CA SER A 168 -8.37 6.88 14.29
C SER A 168 -8.23 5.36 14.13
N PHE A 169 -8.95 4.61 14.95
CA PHE A 169 -9.26 3.21 14.67
C PHE A 169 -10.62 3.12 14.01
N ALA A 170 -10.65 2.63 12.77
CA ALA A 170 -11.89 2.44 12.02
C ALA A 170 -12.03 0.98 11.55
N ALA A 171 -13.25 0.46 11.55
CA ALA A 171 -13.52 -0.90 11.09
C ALA A 171 -14.95 -1.07 10.58
N GLY A 172 -15.20 -2.17 9.86
CA GLY A 172 -16.53 -2.59 9.39
C GLY A 172 -16.75 -2.43 7.89
N VAL A 173 -17.96 -2.83 7.44
CA VAL A 173 -18.42 -2.74 6.05
C VAL A 173 -19.80 -2.05 6.03
N PRO A 174 -19.83 -0.76 5.69
CA PRO A 174 -18.69 0.15 5.47
C PRO A 174 -17.96 0.50 6.77
N ALA A 175 -16.67 0.84 6.67
CA ALA A 175 -15.85 1.21 7.81
C ALA A 175 -16.38 2.50 8.49
N ARG A 176 -16.34 2.50 9.83
CA ARG A 176 -16.66 3.64 10.68
C ARG A 176 -15.60 3.83 11.73
N VAL A 177 -15.35 5.06 12.12
CA VAL A 177 -14.46 5.37 13.24
C VAL A 177 -15.07 4.79 14.51
N ILE A 178 -14.31 3.93 15.18
CA ILE A 178 -14.68 3.27 16.44
C ILE A 178 -14.18 4.08 17.62
N ARG A 179 -12.94 4.59 17.51
CA ARG A 179 -12.32 5.42 18.56
C ARG A 179 -11.13 6.19 18.01
N GLN A 180 -10.73 7.22 18.72
CA GLN A 180 -9.45 7.89 18.54
C GLN A 180 -8.33 7.08 19.14
N LEU A 181 -7.12 7.21 18.57
CA LEU A 181 -5.89 6.60 19.05
C LEU A 181 -5.03 7.68 19.72
N GLU A 182 -4.51 7.37 20.89
CA GLU A 182 -3.49 8.18 21.54
C GLU A 182 -2.12 7.77 21.02
N ILE A 183 -1.58 8.52 20.07
CA ILE A 183 -0.30 8.25 19.42
C ILE A 183 0.66 9.35 19.87
N PRO A 184 1.73 9.03 20.63
CA PRO A 184 2.74 10.00 21.00
C PRO A 184 3.43 10.60 19.77
N ASP A 185 3.87 11.84 19.87
CA ASP A 185 4.63 12.50 18.81
C ASP A 185 5.89 11.70 18.46
N GLY A 186 6.12 11.50 17.17
CA GLY A 186 7.27 10.77 16.66
C GLY A 186 7.20 9.25 16.83
N TRP A 187 6.11 8.69 17.39
CA TRP A 187 5.95 7.24 17.47
C TRP A 187 5.69 6.61 16.09
N ILE A 188 6.46 5.59 15.77
CA ILE A 188 6.36 4.86 14.51
C ILE A 188 5.92 3.42 14.79
N ARG A 189 4.96 2.96 14.03
CA ARG A 189 4.43 1.60 14.05
C ARG A 189 5.44 0.63 13.43
N HIS A 190 5.69 -0.49 14.11
CA HIS A 190 6.62 -1.54 13.70
C HIS A 190 5.90 -2.85 13.45
#